data_7013dc59bf24c0ce1d805f5df5c8f9b9
#
_entry.id   7013dc59bf24c0ce1d805f5df5c8f9b9
#
_cell.length_a   1.000
_cell.length_b   1.000
_cell.length_c   1.000
_cell.angle_alpha   90.00
_cell.angle_beta   90.00
_cell.angle_gamma   90.00
#
_symmetry.space_group_name_H-M   'P 1'
#
loop_
_entity.id
_entity.type
_entity.pdbx_description
1 polymer ?
#
loop_
_entity_poly.entity_id
_entity_poly.type
_entity_poly.pdbx_seq_one_letter_code
_entity_poly.pdbx_strand_id
1 'polypeptide(L)'
;MRMQIEQIDLAGAATLRACHEVYVAALRAEAAVGPWLSSGRFEGWFTTGWVGNPSEAWLVRTETDPAPDRGISPTAIAGWYRLELPDRENLDRARVELMVHPGSRRRGLGRGLLRHAAVRAAAHGRAVLVSAAQNGSAGEGFARAMGAQAGLVDVQRMLELAELDAGKLAGLRGQAEQASAGYSLVSWTGPVPEEFLGQAAALFTALGDAPHNPGAGPEVWDAQRVRERINDLVPGFGMRHYSLAARHDASGELAALTQLAVDPADPGWGHQLITAVISKHRGHRLGILVKTAMLELLAAEQPQLEYILTGNAATNAYMIAVNEQLGYKVVEPGWRFYEMPVASILGQ
;
A
#
# COMPACT_ATOMS: atom_id res chain seq x y z
N MET A 1 -10.81 -31.90 12.44
CA MET A 1 -10.69 -30.70 13.26
C MET A 1 -11.73 -29.71 12.80
N ARG A 2 -12.66 -29.30 13.66
CA ARG A 2 -13.68 -28.29 13.28
C ARG A 2 -13.03 -26.91 13.41
N MET A 3 -12.81 -26.25 12.31
CA MET A 3 -12.26 -24.90 12.29
C MET A 3 -13.33 -23.93 12.80
N GLN A 4 -13.05 -23.23 13.89
CA GLN A 4 -13.91 -22.16 14.38
C GLN A 4 -13.32 -20.82 13.92
N ILE A 5 -14.05 -20.10 13.06
CA ILE A 5 -13.68 -18.77 12.59
C ILE A 5 -14.54 -17.78 13.37
N GLU A 6 -13.91 -16.80 13.99
CA GLU A 6 -14.57 -15.77 14.81
C GLU A 6 -14.27 -14.38 14.27
N GLN A 7 -15.23 -13.48 14.41
CA GLN A 7 -15.04 -12.09 14.00
C GLN A 7 -14.12 -11.38 14.99
N ILE A 8 -13.23 -10.55 14.45
CA ILE A 8 -12.31 -9.75 15.26
C ILE A 8 -13.05 -8.49 15.71
N ASP A 9 -13.03 -8.23 17.01
CA ASP A 9 -13.35 -6.92 17.54
C ASP A 9 -12.18 -5.97 17.27
N LEU A 10 -12.39 -5.03 16.35
CA LEU A 10 -11.37 -4.06 15.95
C LEU A 10 -11.00 -3.04 17.05
N ALA A 11 -11.79 -2.97 18.13
CA ALA A 11 -11.43 -2.19 19.32
C ALA A 11 -10.55 -2.98 20.32
N GLY A 12 -10.37 -4.27 20.09
CA GLY A 12 -9.65 -5.18 20.98
C GLY A 12 -8.14 -5.16 20.78
N ALA A 13 -7.41 -4.21 21.38
CA ALA A 13 -5.97 -4.03 21.22
C ALA A 13 -5.13 -5.31 21.45
N ALA A 14 -5.52 -6.20 22.36
CA ALA A 14 -4.80 -7.46 22.61
C ALA A 14 -4.92 -8.42 21.40
N THR A 15 -6.10 -8.50 20.78
CA THR A 15 -6.34 -9.32 19.59
C THR A 15 -5.57 -8.76 18.39
N LEU A 16 -5.54 -7.43 18.21
CA LEU A 16 -4.80 -6.80 17.13
C LEU A 16 -3.29 -7.02 17.28
N ARG A 17 -2.74 -6.94 18.49
CA ARG A 17 -1.33 -7.30 18.74
C ARG A 17 -1.03 -8.76 18.37
N ALA A 18 -1.90 -9.69 18.72
CA ALA A 18 -1.72 -11.10 18.35
C ALA A 18 -1.84 -11.32 16.84
N CYS A 19 -2.68 -10.57 16.13
CA CYS A 19 -2.73 -10.56 14.66
C CYS A 19 -1.43 -9.99 14.06
N HIS A 20 -0.86 -8.95 14.67
CA HIS A 20 0.44 -8.39 14.27
C HIS A 20 1.59 -9.41 14.45
N GLU A 21 1.57 -10.22 15.51
CA GLU A 21 2.57 -11.30 15.70
C GLU A 21 2.52 -12.31 14.55
N VAL A 22 1.31 -12.70 14.09
CA VAL A 22 1.14 -13.56 12.91
C VAL A 22 1.69 -12.89 11.64
N TYR A 23 1.43 -11.59 11.46
CA TYR A 23 1.97 -10.79 10.35
C TYR A 23 3.50 -10.81 10.35
N VAL A 24 4.13 -10.46 11.47
CA VAL A 24 5.59 -10.45 11.61
C VAL A 24 6.20 -11.84 11.38
N ALA A 25 5.59 -12.88 11.96
CA ALA A 25 6.05 -14.26 11.77
C ALA A 25 5.98 -14.69 10.29
N ALA A 26 4.90 -14.30 9.58
CA ALA A 26 4.73 -14.61 8.17
C ALA A 26 5.80 -13.91 7.31
N LEU A 27 6.06 -12.61 7.53
CA LEU A 27 7.07 -11.86 6.77
C LEU A 27 8.49 -12.38 7.03
N ARG A 28 8.81 -12.72 8.27
CA ARG A 28 10.11 -13.34 8.59
C ARG A 28 10.32 -14.67 7.86
N ALA A 29 9.27 -15.48 7.78
CA ALA A 29 9.36 -16.77 7.10
C ALA A 29 9.51 -16.65 5.58
N GLU A 30 9.07 -15.53 5.00
CA GLU A 30 9.21 -15.23 3.56
C GLU A 30 10.49 -14.42 3.27
N ALA A 31 11.31 -14.11 4.27
CA ALA A 31 12.48 -13.22 4.15
C ALA A 31 12.16 -11.89 3.45
N ALA A 32 10.97 -11.33 3.75
CA ALA A 32 10.48 -10.10 3.12
C ALA A 32 11.44 -8.93 3.39
N VAL A 33 11.82 -8.22 2.33
CA VAL A 33 12.65 -7.01 2.39
C VAL A 33 11.76 -5.78 2.50
N GLY A 34 12.21 -4.81 3.28
CA GLY A 34 11.54 -3.51 3.45
C GLY A 34 10.98 -3.30 4.85
N PRO A 35 10.43 -2.13 5.12
CA PRO A 35 9.87 -1.80 6.41
C PRO A 35 8.58 -2.60 6.62
N TRP A 36 8.51 -3.29 7.75
CA TRP A 36 7.29 -3.95 8.18
C TRP A 36 6.43 -2.93 8.94
N LEU A 37 5.11 -3.16 8.96
CA LEU A 37 4.24 -2.32 9.76
C LEU A 37 4.63 -2.46 11.23
N SER A 38 4.96 -1.35 11.89
CA SER A 38 5.05 -1.29 13.34
C SER A 38 3.69 -1.67 13.96
N SER A 39 3.66 -2.04 15.24
CA SER A 39 2.40 -2.45 15.88
C SER A 39 1.32 -1.37 15.76
N GLY A 40 1.66 -0.10 15.94
CA GLY A 40 0.71 1.01 15.82
C GLY A 40 0.21 1.21 14.38
N ARG A 41 1.13 1.12 13.38
CA ARG A 41 0.74 1.18 11.96
C ARG A 41 -0.14 -0.01 11.54
N PHE A 42 0.20 -1.20 12.02
CA PHE A 42 -0.61 -2.38 11.77
C PHE A 42 -2.02 -2.21 12.32
N GLU A 43 -2.16 -1.70 13.55
CA GLU A 43 -3.45 -1.41 14.17
C GLU A 43 -4.25 -0.40 13.34
N GLY A 44 -3.65 0.74 12.97
CA GLY A 44 -4.29 1.73 12.10
C GLY A 44 -4.71 1.15 10.76
N TRP A 45 -3.80 0.45 10.06
CA TRP A 45 -4.14 -0.21 8.80
C TRP A 45 -5.21 -1.29 8.96
N PHE A 46 -5.14 -2.09 10.01
CA PHE A 46 -6.07 -3.20 10.21
C PHE A 46 -7.50 -2.71 10.47
N THR A 47 -7.62 -1.59 11.18
CA THR A 47 -8.91 -0.98 11.53
C THR A 47 -9.50 -0.15 10.41
N THR A 48 -8.70 0.68 9.75
CA THR A 48 -9.19 1.69 8.77
C THR A 48 -8.86 1.36 7.31
N GLY A 49 -7.91 0.44 7.05
CA GLY A 49 -7.38 0.22 5.69
C GLY A 49 -6.57 1.41 5.17
N TRP A 50 -6.00 1.26 3.98
CA TRP A 50 -5.15 2.31 3.38
C TRP A 50 -5.95 3.54 2.91
N VAL A 51 -7.21 3.33 2.54
CA VAL A 51 -8.08 4.37 1.95
C VAL A 51 -9.43 4.47 2.66
N GLY A 52 -9.56 3.89 3.86
CA GLY A 52 -10.75 4.00 4.70
C GLY A 52 -12.02 3.35 4.14
N ASN A 53 -11.88 2.39 3.23
CA ASN A 53 -13.04 1.60 2.83
C ASN A 53 -13.56 0.77 3.99
N PRO A 54 -14.89 0.56 4.09
CA PRO A 54 -15.47 -0.38 5.06
C PRO A 54 -14.75 -1.72 5.04
N SER A 55 -14.55 -2.32 6.19
CA SER A 55 -13.88 -3.61 6.28
C SER A 55 -14.39 -4.43 7.46
N GLU A 56 -14.20 -5.74 7.34
CA GLU A 56 -14.38 -6.69 8.43
C GLU A 56 -13.17 -7.60 8.53
N ALA A 57 -12.92 -8.14 9.72
CA ALA A 57 -11.80 -9.04 9.93
C ALA A 57 -12.21 -10.26 10.76
N TRP A 58 -11.56 -11.38 10.48
CA TRP A 58 -11.88 -12.67 11.05
C TRP A 58 -10.61 -13.45 11.34
N LEU A 59 -10.61 -14.23 12.40
CA LEU A 59 -9.47 -15.03 12.80
C LEU A 59 -9.85 -16.51 13.05
N VAL A 60 -8.81 -17.33 13.07
CA VAL A 60 -8.89 -18.73 13.53
C VAL A 60 -7.83 -18.94 14.60
N ARG A 61 -8.22 -19.62 15.71
CA ARG A 61 -7.30 -20.02 16.79
C ARG A 61 -6.85 -21.45 16.59
N THR A 62 -5.70 -21.78 17.16
CA THR A 62 -5.30 -23.17 17.34
C THR A 62 -6.10 -23.78 18.48
N GLU A 63 -6.79 -24.89 18.24
CA GLU A 63 -7.11 -25.79 19.34
C GLU A 63 -5.79 -26.35 19.91
N THR A 64 -5.72 -26.49 21.21
CA THR A 64 -4.56 -27.01 21.96
C THR A 64 -4.01 -28.29 21.34
N ASP A 65 -2.95 -28.17 20.57
CA ASP A 65 -2.09 -29.30 20.25
C ASP A 65 -0.96 -29.31 21.31
N PRO A 66 -0.85 -30.36 22.14
CA PRO A 66 0.13 -30.41 23.24
C PRO A 66 1.58 -30.60 22.77
N ALA A 67 1.88 -30.36 21.50
CA ALA A 67 3.24 -30.40 21.00
C ALA A 67 4.03 -29.14 21.37
N PRO A 68 4.89 -29.16 22.41
CA PRO A 68 5.59 -28.00 22.93
C PRO A 68 6.66 -27.43 21.98
N ASP A 69 6.93 -28.11 20.88
CA ASP A 69 8.08 -27.78 19.99
C ASP A 69 7.80 -26.68 18.94
N ARG A 70 6.60 -26.15 18.85
CA ARG A 70 6.27 -25.20 17.78
C ARG A 70 6.10 -23.73 18.19
N GLY A 71 6.40 -23.39 19.44
CA GLY A 71 6.44 -22.00 19.93
C GLY A 71 5.10 -21.24 19.87
N ILE A 72 3.95 -21.95 19.72
CA ILE A 72 2.63 -21.35 19.63
C ILE A 72 1.86 -21.61 20.94
N SER A 73 1.42 -20.54 21.60
CA SER A 73 0.57 -20.63 22.78
C SER A 73 -0.75 -21.37 22.45
N PRO A 74 -1.31 -22.18 23.38
CA PRO A 74 -2.57 -22.93 23.17
C PRO A 74 -3.79 -22.10 22.77
N THR A 75 -3.75 -20.79 22.96
CA THR A 75 -4.81 -19.84 22.59
C THR A 75 -4.36 -18.87 21.50
N ALA A 76 -3.22 -19.16 20.85
CA ALA A 76 -2.64 -18.27 19.85
C ALA A 76 -3.49 -18.23 18.56
N ILE A 77 -3.50 -17.06 17.93
CA ILE A 77 -4.11 -16.89 16.61
C ILE A 77 -3.28 -17.68 15.59
N ALA A 78 -3.91 -18.61 14.90
CA ALA A 78 -3.28 -19.43 13.86
C ALA A 78 -3.30 -18.75 12.49
N GLY A 79 -4.22 -17.84 12.27
CA GLY A 79 -4.36 -17.08 11.05
C GLY A 79 -5.53 -16.11 11.14
N TRP A 80 -5.58 -15.19 10.22
CA TRP A 80 -6.62 -14.18 10.09
C TRP A 80 -6.79 -13.77 8.64
N TYR A 81 -7.92 -13.13 8.34
CA TYR A 81 -8.07 -12.32 7.14
C TYR A 81 -8.80 -11.02 7.46
N ARG A 82 -8.52 -10.00 6.65
CA ARG A 82 -9.23 -8.74 6.56
C ARG A 82 -9.88 -8.66 5.19
N LEU A 83 -11.16 -8.32 5.15
CA LEU A 83 -11.94 -8.14 3.93
C LEU A 83 -12.31 -6.66 3.80
N GLU A 84 -11.72 -5.98 2.83
CA GLU A 84 -12.02 -4.59 2.51
C GLU A 84 -13.08 -4.55 1.40
N LEU A 85 -14.06 -3.66 1.57
CA LEU A 85 -15.26 -3.55 0.76
C LEU A 85 -15.33 -2.16 0.13
N PRO A 86 -14.77 -1.93 -1.07
CA PRO A 86 -14.92 -0.64 -1.77
C PRO A 86 -16.37 -0.20 -1.79
N ASP A 87 -16.64 1.09 -1.50
CA ASP A 87 -17.98 1.64 -1.30
C ASP A 87 -18.37 2.72 -2.32
N ARG A 88 -17.50 3.07 -3.24
CA ARG A 88 -17.74 4.06 -4.30
C ARG A 88 -17.58 3.47 -5.69
N GLU A 89 -16.39 3.00 -6.05
CA GLU A 89 -16.09 2.32 -7.32
C GLU A 89 -15.73 0.86 -7.05
N ASN A 90 -15.64 0.05 -8.10
CA ASN A 90 -15.26 -1.38 -8.01
C ASN A 90 -16.15 -2.19 -7.05
N LEU A 91 -17.45 -1.88 -7.05
CA LEU A 91 -18.43 -2.43 -6.10
C LEU A 91 -18.69 -3.93 -6.27
N ASP A 92 -18.22 -4.53 -7.35
CA ASP A 92 -18.24 -5.99 -7.59
C ASP A 92 -17.07 -6.73 -6.92
N ARG A 93 -16.12 -5.99 -6.31
CA ARG A 93 -14.86 -6.51 -5.78
C ARG A 93 -14.76 -6.36 -4.27
N ALA A 94 -14.04 -7.28 -3.65
CA ALA A 94 -13.54 -7.14 -2.29
C ALA A 94 -12.06 -7.48 -2.25
N ARG A 95 -11.29 -6.73 -1.46
CA ARG A 95 -9.88 -7.02 -1.24
C ARG A 95 -9.74 -7.89 0.00
N VAL A 96 -9.02 -9.01 -0.12
CA VAL A 96 -8.73 -9.90 0.99
C VAL A 96 -7.24 -9.94 1.27
N GLU A 97 -6.86 -9.58 2.48
CA GLU A 97 -5.55 -9.86 3.06
C GLU A 97 -5.70 -11.05 4.00
N LEU A 98 -4.98 -12.14 3.71
CA LEU A 98 -5.07 -13.39 4.45
C LEU A 98 -3.67 -13.84 4.89
N MET A 99 -3.53 -14.10 6.19
CA MET A 99 -2.29 -14.61 6.75
C MET A 99 -2.52 -15.83 7.61
N VAL A 100 -1.61 -16.80 7.49
CA VAL A 100 -1.55 -17.99 8.33
C VAL A 100 -0.16 -18.06 8.94
N HIS A 101 -0.11 -18.17 10.27
CA HIS A 101 1.14 -18.34 11.01
C HIS A 101 1.96 -19.49 10.42
N PRO A 102 3.26 -19.34 10.15
CA PRO A 102 4.08 -20.36 9.47
C PRO A 102 3.97 -21.75 10.10
N GLY A 103 4.01 -21.83 11.43
CA GLY A 103 3.86 -23.10 12.18
C GLY A 103 2.48 -23.74 12.09
N SER A 104 1.47 -23.03 11.55
CA SER A 104 0.10 -23.53 11.37
C SER A 104 -0.25 -23.78 9.89
N ARG A 105 0.66 -23.54 8.96
CA ARG A 105 0.46 -23.76 7.52
C ARG A 105 0.28 -25.27 7.21
N ARG A 106 -0.26 -25.58 6.02
CA ARG A 106 -0.48 -26.94 5.48
C ARG A 106 -1.48 -27.78 6.27
N ARG A 107 -2.38 -27.14 7.05
CA ARG A 107 -3.47 -27.79 7.82
C ARG A 107 -4.87 -27.42 7.31
N GLY A 108 -4.98 -26.85 6.11
CA GLY A 108 -6.25 -26.43 5.50
C GLY A 108 -6.76 -25.07 5.98
N LEU A 109 -6.08 -24.38 6.92
CA LEU A 109 -6.54 -23.10 7.50
C LEU A 109 -6.70 -22.01 6.44
N GLY A 110 -5.72 -21.84 5.54
CA GLY A 110 -5.81 -20.84 4.48
C GLY A 110 -7.01 -21.05 3.56
N ARG A 111 -7.30 -22.31 3.18
CA ARG A 111 -8.49 -22.64 2.37
C ARG A 111 -9.78 -22.34 3.12
N GLY A 112 -9.85 -22.69 4.40
CA GLY A 112 -11.03 -22.40 5.21
C GLY A 112 -11.28 -20.91 5.39
N LEU A 113 -10.24 -20.13 5.68
CA LEU A 113 -10.32 -18.66 5.78
C LEU A 113 -10.74 -18.04 4.44
N LEU A 114 -10.15 -18.48 3.32
CA LEU A 114 -10.49 -17.97 1.99
C LEU A 114 -11.96 -18.29 1.63
N ARG A 115 -12.42 -19.51 1.91
CA ARG A 115 -13.82 -19.89 1.69
C ARG A 115 -14.77 -19.04 2.54
N HIS A 116 -14.43 -18.80 3.81
CA HIS A 116 -15.21 -17.92 4.68
C HIS A 116 -15.24 -16.50 4.15
N ALA A 117 -14.09 -15.94 3.72
CA ALA A 117 -14.00 -14.63 3.09
C ALA A 117 -14.88 -14.54 1.83
N ALA A 118 -14.92 -15.60 1.01
CA ALA A 118 -15.77 -15.65 -0.17
C ALA A 118 -17.28 -15.65 0.19
N VAL A 119 -17.69 -16.36 1.26
CA VAL A 119 -19.08 -16.30 1.78
C VAL A 119 -19.42 -14.88 2.23
N ARG A 120 -18.51 -14.24 2.95
CA ARG A 120 -18.71 -12.85 3.40
C ARG A 120 -18.79 -11.88 2.21
N ALA A 121 -17.87 -11.99 1.26
CA ALA A 121 -17.88 -11.19 0.03
C ALA A 121 -19.21 -11.33 -0.74
N ALA A 122 -19.68 -12.57 -0.92
CA ALA A 122 -20.98 -12.83 -1.54
C ALA A 122 -22.14 -12.18 -0.78
N ALA A 123 -22.13 -12.22 0.56
CA ALA A 123 -23.15 -11.58 1.40
C ALA A 123 -23.17 -10.05 1.23
N HIS A 124 -22.04 -9.45 0.85
CA HIS A 124 -21.93 -8.02 0.49
C HIS A 124 -22.11 -7.77 -1.02
N GLY A 125 -22.57 -8.75 -1.80
CA GLY A 125 -22.80 -8.60 -3.24
C GLY A 125 -21.51 -8.52 -4.07
N ARG A 126 -20.36 -8.96 -3.54
CA ARG A 126 -19.08 -8.93 -4.25
C ARG A 126 -18.90 -10.22 -5.06
N ALA A 127 -18.51 -10.08 -6.32
CA ALA A 127 -18.32 -11.19 -7.24
C ALA A 127 -16.87 -11.66 -7.36
N VAL A 128 -15.90 -10.79 -7.01
CA VAL A 128 -14.47 -11.04 -7.18
C VAL A 128 -13.73 -10.75 -5.89
N LEU A 129 -12.87 -11.67 -5.45
CA LEU A 129 -11.85 -11.42 -4.44
C LEU A 129 -10.54 -11.00 -5.12
N VAL A 130 -9.94 -9.93 -4.62
CA VAL A 130 -8.62 -9.43 -5.04
C VAL A 130 -7.64 -9.56 -3.88
N SER A 131 -6.44 -10.05 -4.14
CA SER A 131 -5.36 -10.17 -3.17
C SER A 131 -4.02 -9.86 -3.80
N ALA A 132 -2.96 -9.80 -3.01
CA ALA A 132 -1.61 -9.71 -3.50
C ALA A 132 -0.71 -10.69 -2.74
N ALA A 133 0.30 -11.22 -3.42
CA ALA A 133 1.32 -12.05 -2.82
C ALA A 133 2.70 -11.70 -3.39
N GLN A 134 3.72 -11.85 -2.57
CA GLN A 134 5.10 -11.69 -2.99
C GLN A 134 5.50 -12.86 -3.90
N ASN A 135 6.22 -12.57 -4.98
CA ASN A 135 6.68 -13.60 -5.92
C ASN A 135 7.59 -14.62 -5.19
N GLY A 136 7.39 -15.90 -5.47
CA GLY A 136 8.14 -17.00 -4.83
C GLY A 136 7.67 -17.36 -3.41
N SER A 137 6.74 -16.60 -2.83
CA SER A 137 6.25 -16.82 -1.46
C SER A 137 5.28 -17.99 -1.32
N ALA A 138 5.05 -18.42 -0.08
CA ALA A 138 3.97 -19.37 0.21
C ALA A 138 2.59 -18.80 -0.16
N GLY A 139 2.40 -17.49 -0.10
CA GLY A 139 1.20 -16.80 -0.54
C GLY A 139 0.94 -16.95 -2.04
N GLU A 140 1.97 -16.79 -2.88
CA GLU A 140 1.87 -17.07 -4.31
C GLU A 140 1.50 -18.53 -4.60
N GLY A 141 2.21 -19.46 -3.94
CA GLY A 141 1.90 -20.89 -4.07
C GLY A 141 0.47 -21.23 -3.66
N PHE A 142 -0.05 -20.57 -2.63
CA PHE A 142 -1.44 -20.71 -2.18
C PHE A 142 -2.42 -20.12 -3.20
N ALA A 143 -2.19 -18.92 -3.71
CA ALA A 143 -3.06 -18.29 -4.70
C ALA A 143 -3.19 -19.17 -5.97
N ARG A 144 -2.07 -19.69 -6.48
CA ARG A 144 -2.06 -20.63 -7.62
C ARG A 144 -2.83 -21.94 -7.31
N ALA A 145 -2.62 -22.53 -6.12
CA ALA A 145 -3.30 -23.75 -5.69
C ALA A 145 -4.82 -23.57 -5.54
N MET A 146 -5.27 -22.32 -5.30
CA MET A 146 -6.69 -21.96 -5.24
C MET A 146 -7.27 -21.53 -6.59
N GLY A 147 -6.49 -21.64 -7.68
CA GLY A 147 -6.94 -21.29 -9.03
C GLY A 147 -7.06 -19.77 -9.28
N ALA A 148 -6.35 -18.95 -8.49
CA ALA A 148 -6.35 -17.51 -8.67
C ALA A 148 -5.73 -17.11 -10.03
N GLN A 149 -6.36 -16.16 -10.71
CA GLN A 149 -5.83 -15.58 -11.92
C GLN A 149 -4.79 -14.50 -11.58
N ALA A 150 -3.62 -14.62 -12.20
CA ALA A 150 -2.54 -13.66 -12.01
C ALA A 150 -2.84 -12.36 -12.77
N GLY A 151 -2.77 -11.25 -12.06
CA GLY A 151 -2.98 -9.90 -12.57
C GLY A 151 -1.67 -9.10 -12.67
N LEU A 152 -1.77 -7.81 -12.32
CA LEU A 152 -0.68 -6.85 -12.35
C LEU A 152 0.51 -7.29 -11.50
N VAL A 153 1.71 -7.07 -12.02
CA VAL A 153 2.96 -7.19 -11.27
C VAL A 153 3.34 -5.81 -10.75
N ASP A 154 3.53 -5.69 -9.45
CA ASP A 154 4.09 -4.52 -8.81
C ASP A 154 5.56 -4.79 -8.46
N VAL A 155 6.43 -3.97 -9.02
CA VAL A 155 7.88 -4.05 -8.79
C VAL A 155 8.24 -3.00 -7.77
N GLN A 156 8.78 -3.46 -6.64
CA GLN A 156 9.29 -2.55 -5.62
C GLN A 156 10.66 -2.03 -6.00
N ARG A 157 10.90 -0.78 -5.68
CA ARG A 157 12.19 -0.11 -5.85
C ARG A 157 12.54 0.63 -4.58
N MET A 158 13.83 0.62 -4.27
CA MET A 158 14.37 1.28 -3.11
C MET A 158 15.44 2.29 -3.54
N LEU A 159 15.41 3.45 -2.93
CA LEU A 159 16.47 4.44 -2.98
C LEU A 159 17.21 4.39 -1.65
N GLU A 160 18.51 4.12 -1.71
CA GLU A 160 19.42 4.26 -0.59
C GLU A 160 20.04 5.65 -0.62
N LEU A 161 19.72 6.47 0.40
CA LEU A 161 20.11 7.89 0.39
C LEU A 161 21.62 8.11 0.52
N ALA A 162 22.33 7.18 1.17
CA ALA A 162 23.78 7.20 1.25
C ALA A 162 24.48 7.01 -0.10
N GLU A 163 23.80 6.39 -1.07
CA GLU A 163 24.31 6.16 -2.42
C GLU A 163 23.94 7.28 -3.42
N LEU A 164 23.23 8.32 -2.97
CA LEU A 164 22.86 9.42 -3.85
C LEU A 164 24.08 10.21 -4.32
N ASP A 165 24.22 10.32 -5.63
CA ASP A 165 25.16 11.23 -6.26
C ASP A 165 24.57 12.66 -6.24
N ALA A 166 25.13 13.49 -5.36
CA ALA A 166 24.67 14.87 -5.19
C ALA A 166 24.84 15.70 -6.47
N GLY A 167 25.90 15.45 -7.26
CA GLY A 167 26.13 16.15 -8.54
C GLY A 167 25.08 15.77 -9.58
N LYS A 168 24.77 14.47 -9.69
CA LYS A 168 23.71 13.97 -10.56
C LYS A 168 22.34 14.52 -10.14
N LEU A 169 22.04 14.53 -8.83
CA LEU A 169 20.78 15.04 -8.31
C LEU A 169 20.61 16.54 -8.62
N ALA A 170 21.66 17.35 -8.38
CA ALA A 170 21.67 18.77 -8.71
C ALA A 170 21.50 19.01 -10.22
N GLY A 171 22.17 18.22 -11.07
CA GLY A 171 22.01 18.27 -12.52
C GLY A 171 20.58 17.95 -12.98
N LEU A 172 19.95 16.92 -12.42
CA LEU A 172 18.56 16.55 -12.70
C LEU A 172 17.60 17.67 -12.25
N ARG A 173 17.84 18.24 -11.07
CA ARG A 173 17.06 19.36 -10.53
C ARG A 173 17.15 20.58 -11.45
N GLY A 174 18.35 21.02 -11.83
CA GLY A 174 18.55 22.18 -12.70
C GLY A 174 17.89 21.99 -14.09
N GLN A 175 18.00 20.80 -14.68
CA GLN A 175 17.30 20.49 -15.95
C GLN A 175 15.78 20.52 -15.79
N ALA A 176 15.25 20.04 -14.63
CA ALA A 176 13.83 20.05 -14.37
C ALA A 176 13.33 21.50 -14.17
N GLU A 177 14.06 22.34 -13.44
CA GLU A 177 13.74 23.76 -13.26
C GLU A 177 13.70 24.52 -14.59
N GLN A 178 14.68 24.29 -15.47
CA GLN A 178 14.68 24.90 -16.81
C GLN A 178 13.46 24.48 -17.64
N ALA A 179 13.08 23.19 -17.57
CA ALA A 179 11.94 22.66 -18.30
C ALA A 179 10.58 23.03 -17.70
N SER A 180 10.57 23.46 -16.44
CA SER A 180 9.38 23.84 -15.69
C SER A 180 9.28 25.37 -15.46
N ALA A 181 9.83 26.18 -16.35
CA ALA A 181 9.63 27.63 -16.30
C ALA A 181 8.13 27.95 -16.27
N GLY A 182 7.68 28.80 -15.32
CA GLY A 182 6.26 29.10 -15.08
C GLY A 182 5.59 28.17 -14.07
N TYR A 183 6.37 27.37 -13.33
CA TYR A 183 5.89 26.58 -12.20
C TYR A 183 6.68 26.93 -10.94
N SER A 184 5.96 27.11 -9.84
CA SER A 184 6.52 27.29 -8.49
C SER A 184 6.25 26.06 -7.63
N LEU A 185 7.12 25.84 -6.63
CA LEU A 185 6.95 24.73 -5.69
C LEU A 185 6.17 25.17 -4.45
N VAL A 186 5.29 24.31 -3.99
CA VAL A 186 4.52 24.45 -2.74
C VAL A 186 4.66 23.15 -1.94
N SER A 187 4.93 23.26 -0.64
CA SER A 187 5.06 22.11 0.25
C SER A 187 4.21 22.26 1.49
N TRP A 188 3.78 21.12 2.04
CA TRP A 188 3.11 21.05 3.33
C TRP A 188 3.39 19.72 4.01
N THR A 189 3.27 19.70 5.33
CA THR A 189 3.39 18.50 6.15
C THR A 189 2.04 18.16 6.78
N GLY A 190 1.68 16.88 6.81
CA GLY A 190 0.39 16.43 7.32
C GLY A 190 -0.75 16.51 6.30
N PRO A 191 -1.97 16.85 6.75
CA PRO A 191 -3.16 16.91 5.90
C PRO A 191 -3.04 17.88 4.73
N VAL A 192 -3.76 17.62 3.64
CA VAL A 192 -3.87 18.54 2.50
C VAL A 192 -4.58 19.82 2.97
N PRO A 193 -4.01 21.03 2.76
CA PRO A 193 -4.66 22.29 3.10
C PRO A 193 -6.02 22.46 2.41
N GLU A 194 -6.97 23.12 3.08
CA GLU A 194 -8.33 23.28 2.57
C GLU A 194 -8.39 23.95 1.18
N GLU A 195 -7.53 24.92 0.92
CA GLU A 195 -7.42 25.59 -0.39
C GLU A 195 -6.95 24.67 -1.51
N PHE A 196 -6.32 23.54 -1.19
CA PHE A 196 -5.79 22.59 -2.17
C PHE A 196 -6.62 21.32 -2.34
N LEU A 197 -7.65 21.08 -1.52
CA LEU A 197 -8.42 19.84 -1.54
C LEU A 197 -8.96 19.48 -2.94
N GLY A 198 -9.59 20.43 -3.63
CA GLY A 198 -10.10 20.19 -4.98
C GLY A 198 -9.01 19.92 -6.02
N GLN A 199 -7.87 20.60 -5.88
CA GLN A 199 -6.73 20.43 -6.78
C GLN A 199 -5.99 19.12 -6.50
N ALA A 200 -5.85 18.73 -5.23
CA ALA A 200 -5.32 17.44 -4.84
C ALA A 200 -6.22 16.30 -5.35
N ALA A 201 -7.54 16.46 -5.27
CA ALA A 201 -8.51 15.50 -5.82
C ALA A 201 -8.29 15.25 -7.32
N ALA A 202 -8.04 16.29 -8.10
CA ALA A 202 -7.72 16.16 -9.52
C ALA A 202 -6.43 15.35 -9.75
N LEU A 203 -5.41 15.57 -8.91
CA LEU A 203 -4.14 14.83 -8.96
C LEU A 203 -4.30 13.37 -8.53
N PHE A 204 -5.11 13.08 -7.50
CA PHE A 204 -5.44 11.70 -7.12
C PHE A 204 -6.22 10.98 -8.22
N THR A 205 -7.18 11.66 -8.86
CA THR A 205 -7.90 11.10 -10.01
C THR A 205 -6.98 10.80 -11.18
N ALA A 206 -5.96 11.64 -11.44
CA ALA A 206 -4.97 11.43 -12.50
C ALA A 206 -4.07 10.19 -12.27
N LEU A 207 -4.04 9.61 -11.06
CA LEU A 207 -3.40 8.32 -10.82
C LEU A 207 -4.10 7.17 -11.55
N GLY A 208 -5.39 7.33 -11.88
CA GLY A 208 -6.14 6.37 -12.70
C GLY A 208 -5.62 6.21 -14.13
N ASP A 209 -4.75 7.13 -14.61
CA ASP A 209 -4.03 6.99 -15.88
C ASP A 209 -2.88 5.95 -15.81
N ALA A 210 -2.46 5.56 -14.58
CA ALA A 210 -1.44 4.54 -14.40
C ALA A 210 -2.02 3.13 -14.66
N PRO A 211 -1.18 2.16 -15.08
CA PRO A 211 -1.62 0.79 -15.25
C PRO A 211 -2.25 0.24 -13.96
N HIS A 212 -3.42 -0.37 -14.08
CA HIS A 212 -4.18 -0.99 -12.99
C HIS A 212 -4.62 -2.41 -13.38
N ASN A 213 -5.15 -3.18 -12.43
CA ASN A 213 -5.62 -4.54 -12.70
C ASN A 213 -6.74 -4.55 -13.76
N PRO A 214 -6.72 -5.50 -14.71
CA PRO A 214 -7.83 -5.67 -15.63
C PRO A 214 -9.17 -5.79 -14.89
N GLY A 215 -10.19 -5.08 -15.36
CA GLY A 215 -11.52 -5.10 -14.75
C GLY A 215 -11.69 -4.21 -13.50
N ALA A 216 -10.63 -3.59 -12.99
CA ALA A 216 -10.77 -2.50 -12.02
C ALA A 216 -11.04 -1.19 -12.76
N GLY A 217 -12.04 -0.44 -12.32
CA GLY A 217 -12.30 0.92 -12.80
C GLY A 217 -11.41 1.95 -12.11
N PRO A 218 -11.14 3.10 -12.76
CA PRO A 218 -10.41 4.19 -12.12
C PRO A 218 -11.23 4.79 -10.96
N GLU A 219 -10.53 5.26 -9.96
CA GLU A 219 -11.15 6.00 -8.86
C GLU A 219 -11.30 7.47 -9.23
N VAL A 220 -12.46 8.05 -8.88
CA VAL A 220 -12.74 9.48 -9.05
C VAL A 220 -12.70 10.14 -7.68
N TRP A 221 -11.88 11.17 -7.55
CA TRP A 221 -11.69 11.90 -6.31
C TRP A 221 -12.32 13.29 -6.39
N ASP A 222 -12.94 13.71 -5.30
CA ASP A 222 -13.42 15.06 -5.03
C ASP A 222 -12.80 15.60 -3.73
N ALA A 223 -13.02 16.90 -3.44
CA ALA A 223 -12.47 17.53 -2.25
C ALA A 223 -12.96 16.89 -0.94
N GLN A 224 -14.23 16.44 -0.92
CA GLN A 224 -14.78 15.76 0.26
C GLN A 224 -14.10 14.40 0.48
N ARG A 225 -13.88 13.62 -0.59
CA ARG A 225 -13.18 12.35 -0.51
C ARG A 225 -11.73 12.53 -0.04
N VAL A 226 -11.02 13.57 -0.49
CA VAL A 226 -9.66 13.89 0.01
C VAL A 226 -9.72 14.19 1.51
N ARG A 227 -10.68 14.98 1.98
CA ARG A 227 -10.84 15.27 3.40
C ARG A 227 -11.10 14.02 4.21
N GLU A 228 -12.09 13.20 3.82
CA GLU A 228 -12.50 12.01 4.55
C GLU A 228 -11.44 10.89 4.50
N ARG A 229 -10.83 10.65 3.33
CA ARG A 229 -10.00 9.47 3.08
C ARG A 229 -8.50 9.73 3.24
N ILE A 230 -8.07 10.98 3.23
CA ILE A 230 -6.68 11.37 3.40
C ILE A 230 -6.51 12.15 4.71
N ASN A 231 -7.19 13.29 4.86
CA ASN A 231 -6.96 14.18 5.99
C ASN A 231 -7.43 13.60 7.32
N ASP A 232 -8.58 12.92 7.35
CA ASP A 232 -9.14 12.36 8.57
C ASP A 232 -8.48 11.02 8.96
N LEU A 233 -7.99 10.25 7.97
CA LEU A 233 -7.41 8.93 8.20
C LEU A 233 -5.89 8.95 8.41
N VAL A 234 -5.16 9.84 7.71
CA VAL A 234 -3.70 9.94 7.79
C VAL A 234 -3.17 10.05 9.22
N PRO A 235 -3.76 10.87 10.11
CA PRO A 235 -3.32 10.94 11.51
C PRO A 235 -3.42 9.60 12.26
N GLY A 236 -4.41 8.77 11.92
CA GLY A 236 -4.63 7.46 12.54
C GLY A 236 -3.51 6.43 12.28
N PHE A 237 -2.71 6.63 11.22
CA PHE A 237 -1.56 5.78 10.92
C PHE A 237 -0.29 6.18 11.69
N GLY A 238 -0.29 7.30 12.41
CA GLY A 238 0.86 7.81 13.17
C GLY A 238 2.07 8.20 12.30
N MET A 239 1.91 8.24 10.97
CA MET A 239 2.97 8.61 10.04
C MET A 239 3.06 10.12 9.83
N ARG A 240 4.28 10.62 9.60
CA ARG A 240 4.49 11.98 9.10
C ARG A 240 4.38 11.97 7.58
N HIS A 241 3.46 12.75 7.06
CA HIS A 241 3.26 12.91 5.63
C HIS A 241 3.88 14.20 5.13
N TYR A 242 4.69 14.08 4.10
CA TYR A 242 5.30 15.19 3.37
C TYR A 242 4.71 15.26 1.99
N SER A 243 4.26 16.44 1.61
CA SER A 243 3.71 16.71 0.28
C SER A 243 4.47 17.83 -0.38
N LEU A 244 4.78 17.67 -1.65
CA LEU A 244 5.40 18.71 -2.45
C LEU A 244 4.74 18.75 -3.82
N ALA A 245 4.24 19.92 -4.20
CA ALA A 245 3.51 20.13 -5.44
C ALA A 245 4.20 21.19 -6.32
N ALA A 246 4.04 21.04 -7.63
CA ALA A 246 4.34 22.09 -8.59
C ALA A 246 3.05 22.81 -8.96
N ARG A 247 3.01 24.11 -8.73
CA ARG A 247 1.89 24.99 -9.04
C ARG A 247 2.20 25.78 -10.32
N HIS A 248 1.30 25.77 -11.28
CA HIS A 248 1.39 26.55 -12.50
C HIS A 248 1.12 28.04 -12.19
N ASP A 249 2.09 28.90 -12.42
CA ASP A 249 2.07 30.29 -11.93
C ASP A 249 0.94 31.13 -12.54
N ALA A 250 0.63 30.91 -13.81
CA ALA A 250 -0.40 31.68 -14.51
C ALA A 250 -1.83 31.33 -14.09
N SER A 251 -2.12 30.06 -13.75
CA SER A 251 -3.45 29.60 -13.36
C SER A 251 -3.63 29.37 -11.87
N GLY A 252 -2.53 29.28 -11.11
CA GLY A 252 -2.55 28.87 -9.69
C GLY A 252 -2.87 27.40 -9.44
N GLU A 253 -3.00 26.58 -10.49
CA GLU A 253 -3.38 25.17 -10.41
C GLU A 253 -2.19 24.30 -9.97
N LEU A 254 -2.43 23.33 -9.09
CA LEU A 254 -1.46 22.28 -8.79
C LEU A 254 -1.34 21.32 -9.97
N ALA A 255 -0.21 21.35 -10.64
CA ALA A 255 0.08 20.61 -11.87
C ALA A 255 0.70 19.23 -11.61
N ALA A 256 1.45 19.11 -10.53
CA ALA A 256 2.07 17.87 -10.07
C ALA A 256 2.09 17.80 -8.55
N LEU A 257 2.09 16.58 -8.02
CA LEU A 257 2.19 16.30 -6.58
C LEU A 257 3.04 15.07 -6.38
N THR A 258 3.92 15.11 -5.37
CA THR A 258 4.56 13.92 -4.81
C THR A 258 4.31 13.89 -3.31
N GLN A 259 4.03 12.70 -2.77
CA GLN A 259 3.82 12.51 -1.33
C GLN A 259 4.69 11.37 -0.81
N LEU A 260 5.26 11.59 0.37
CA LEU A 260 6.08 10.61 1.06
C LEU A 260 5.67 10.58 2.53
N ALA A 261 5.72 9.39 3.13
CA ALA A 261 5.42 9.23 4.54
C ALA A 261 6.59 8.53 5.26
N VAL A 262 6.86 8.96 6.50
CA VAL A 262 7.86 8.38 7.39
C VAL A 262 7.18 7.95 8.67
N ASP A 263 7.47 6.72 9.12
CA ASP A 263 7.02 6.22 10.42
C ASP A 263 7.98 6.72 11.51
N PRO A 264 7.52 7.53 12.49
CA PRO A 264 8.38 7.96 13.60
C PRO A 264 8.93 6.80 14.44
N ALA A 265 8.28 5.62 14.42
CA ALA A 265 8.77 4.42 15.08
C ALA A 265 9.87 3.69 14.29
N ASP A 266 10.01 4.00 13.00
CA ASP A 266 11.06 3.46 12.11
C ASP A 266 11.56 4.57 11.15
N PRO A 267 12.24 5.60 11.68
CA PRO A 267 12.55 6.82 10.94
C PRO A 267 13.59 6.63 9.83
N GLY A 268 14.26 5.49 9.79
CA GLY A 268 15.18 5.12 8.71
C GLY A 268 14.48 4.84 7.38
N TRP A 269 13.15 4.63 7.39
CA TRP A 269 12.39 4.25 6.21
C TRP A 269 11.35 5.28 5.80
N GLY A 270 11.41 5.68 4.52
CA GLY A 270 10.39 6.48 3.85
C GLY A 270 9.56 5.64 2.88
N HIS A 271 8.28 5.93 2.82
CA HIS A 271 7.35 5.32 1.88
C HIS A 271 6.91 6.35 0.86
N GLN A 272 7.34 6.21 -0.38
CA GLN A 272 6.82 7.03 -1.48
C GLN A 272 5.38 6.58 -1.76
N LEU A 273 4.43 7.44 -1.47
CA LEU A 273 3.00 7.15 -1.62
C LEU A 273 2.56 7.35 -3.07
N ILE A 274 2.57 8.60 -3.53
CA ILE A 274 2.15 8.94 -4.88
C ILE A 274 3.15 9.88 -5.57
N THR A 275 3.14 9.86 -6.89
CA THR A 275 3.63 10.95 -7.74
C THR A 275 2.71 11.03 -8.95
N ALA A 276 2.04 12.16 -9.11
CA ALA A 276 1.09 12.41 -10.19
C ALA A 276 1.41 13.70 -10.92
N VAL A 277 1.12 13.75 -12.21
CA VAL A 277 1.20 14.95 -13.05
C VAL A 277 -0.06 15.01 -13.89
N ILE A 278 -0.81 16.11 -13.79
CA ILE A 278 -2.01 16.37 -14.60
C ILE A 278 -1.63 16.32 -16.09
N SER A 279 -2.44 15.63 -16.90
CA SER A 279 -2.12 15.29 -18.30
C SER A 279 -1.71 16.51 -19.15
N LYS A 280 -2.43 17.64 -19.03
CA LYS A 280 -2.12 18.88 -19.75
C LYS A 280 -0.80 19.58 -19.35
N HIS A 281 -0.22 19.17 -18.21
CA HIS A 281 1.07 19.68 -17.69
C HIS A 281 2.22 18.68 -17.85
N ARG A 282 2.01 17.57 -18.55
CA ARG A 282 3.08 16.61 -18.88
C ARG A 282 4.07 17.23 -19.89
N GLY A 283 5.28 16.68 -19.94
CA GLY A 283 6.34 17.20 -20.83
C GLY A 283 7.25 18.26 -20.19
N HIS A 284 6.88 18.84 -19.05
CA HIS A 284 7.64 19.86 -18.33
C HIS A 284 8.56 19.30 -17.22
N ARG A 285 8.87 17.99 -17.23
CA ARG A 285 9.72 17.31 -16.22
C ARG A 285 9.26 17.50 -14.76
N LEU A 286 7.98 17.81 -14.53
CA LEU A 286 7.44 18.10 -13.18
C LEU A 286 7.61 16.92 -12.23
N GLY A 287 7.52 15.66 -12.70
CA GLY A 287 7.75 14.49 -11.86
C GLY A 287 9.16 14.45 -11.26
N ILE A 288 10.20 14.79 -12.05
CA ILE A 288 11.58 14.93 -11.57
C ILE A 288 11.69 16.13 -10.64
N LEU A 289 11.09 17.27 -10.99
CA LEU A 289 11.12 18.49 -10.19
C LEU A 289 10.62 18.25 -8.77
N VAL A 290 9.39 17.70 -8.63
CA VAL A 290 8.79 17.49 -7.30
C VAL A 290 9.53 16.40 -6.50
N LYS A 291 10.02 15.33 -7.15
CA LYS A 291 10.76 14.28 -6.45
C LYS A 291 12.15 14.74 -5.99
N THR A 292 12.90 15.49 -6.80
CA THR A 292 14.20 16.04 -6.38
C THR A 292 14.04 17.05 -5.25
N ALA A 293 13.03 17.92 -5.32
CA ALA A 293 12.73 18.87 -4.25
C ALA A 293 12.26 18.16 -2.95
N MET A 294 11.52 17.04 -3.07
CA MET A 294 11.16 16.24 -1.91
C MET A 294 12.40 15.65 -1.23
N LEU A 295 13.39 15.16 -1.98
CA LEU A 295 14.63 14.64 -1.39
C LEU A 295 15.40 15.73 -0.64
N GLU A 296 15.44 16.96 -1.15
CA GLU A 296 16.05 18.11 -0.46
C GLU A 296 15.30 18.46 0.84
N LEU A 297 13.96 18.49 0.80
CA LEU A 297 13.11 18.71 1.96
C LEU A 297 13.38 17.65 3.05
N LEU A 298 13.40 16.38 2.65
CA LEU A 298 13.60 15.26 3.58
C LEU A 298 15.02 15.25 4.16
N ALA A 299 16.04 15.63 3.41
CA ALA A 299 17.40 15.75 3.94
C ALA A 299 17.47 16.76 5.11
N ALA A 300 16.65 17.82 5.08
CA ALA A 300 16.57 18.81 6.16
C ALA A 300 15.65 18.35 7.32
N GLU A 301 14.49 17.75 7.00
CA GLU A 301 13.42 17.45 7.97
C GLU A 301 13.57 16.07 8.64
N GLN A 302 14.24 15.13 7.96
CA GLN A 302 14.36 13.72 8.36
C GLN A 302 15.81 13.22 8.24
N PRO A 303 16.76 13.74 9.05
CA PRO A 303 18.18 13.37 8.93
C PRO A 303 18.48 11.90 9.27
N GLN A 304 17.51 11.16 9.83
CA GLN A 304 17.64 9.73 10.12
C GLN A 304 17.14 8.84 8.98
N LEU A 305 16.57 9.43 7.91
CA LEU A 305 16.06 8.68 6.78
C LEU A 305 17.22 8.09 5.98
N GLU A 306 17.21 6.78 5.78
CA GLU A 306 18.24 6.03 5.08
C GLU A 306 17.72 5.48 3.74
N TYR A 307 16.46 5.02 3.72
CA TYR A 307 15.87 4.34 2.59
C TYR A 307 14.50 4.92 2.22
N ILE A 308 14.20 4.97 0.93
CA ILE A 308 12.85 5.28 0.43
C ILE A 308 12.37 4.12 -0.45
N LEU A 309 11.27 3.50 -0.05
CA LEU A 309 10.62 2.42 -0.79
C LEU A 309 9.47 2.97 -1.66
N THR A 310 9.36 2.45 -2.88
CA THR A 310 8.25 2.73 -3.80
C THR A 310 7.83 1.47 -4.53
N GLY A 311 6.54 1.38 -4.92
CA GLY A 311 6.02 0.34 -5.81
C GLY A 311 5.54 0.94 -7.13
N ASN A 312 5.74 0.23 -8.22
CA ASN A 312 5.19 0.61 -9.52
C ASN A 312 4.77 -0.62 -10.30
N ALA A 313 3.65 -0.51 -11.00
CA ALA A 313 3.31 -1.49 -12.01
C ALA A 313 4.49 -1.71 -12.97
N ALA A 314 4.83 -2.97 -13.26
CA ALA A 314 5.95 -3.32 -14.15
C ALA A 314 5.82 -2.70 -15.54
N THR A 315 4.60 -2.33 -15.95
CA THR A 315 4.28 -1.69 -17.23
C THR A 315 4.30 -0.17 -17.20
N ASN A 316 4.53 0.46 -16.04
CA ASN A 316 4.58 1.92 -15.89
C ASN A 316 5.96 2.48 -16.29
N ALA A 317 6.29 2.39 -17.58
CA ALA A 317 7.61 2.77 -18.12
C ALA A 317 8.01 4.22 -17.77
N TYR A 318 7.04 5.15 -17.72
CA TYR A 318 7.33 6.55 -17.41
C TYR A 318 7.83 6.72 -15.97
N MET A 319 7.09 6.18 -14.99
CA MET A 319 7.47 6.31 -13.58
C MET A 319 8.72 5.49 -13.25
N ILE A 320 8.89 4.35 -13.91
CA ILE A 320 10.12 3.54 -13.82
C ILE A 320 11.32 4.39 -14.24
N ALA A 321 11.26 5.04 -15.42
CA ALA A 321 12.35 5.90 -15.91
C ALA A 321 12.66 7.08 -14.97
N VAL A 322 11.63 7.70 -14.36
CA VAL A 322 11.80 8.75 -13.35
C VAL A 322 12.55 8.23 -12.13
N ASN A 323 12.13 7.06 -11.59
CA ASN A 323 12.75 6.48 -10.41
C ASN A 323 14.20 6.03 -10.69
N GLU A 324 14.50 5.42 -11.84
CA GLU A 324 15.84 4.99 -12.22
C GLU A 324 16.80 6.19 -12.42
N GLN A 325 16.33 7.31 -12.98
CA GLN A 325 17.12 8.54 -13.06
C GLN A 325 17.54 9.05 -11.68
N LEU A 326 16.68 8.91 -10.67
CA LEU A 326 16.93 9.30 -9.28
C LEU A 326 17.79 8.27 -8.51
N GLY A 327 18.06 7.10 -9.09
CA GLY A 327 18.90 6.09 -8.47
C GLY A 327 18.15 4.98 -7.72
N TYR A 328 16.80 4.91 -7.85
CA TYR A 328 16.05 3.79 -7.29
C TYR A 328 16.45 2.48 -7.97
N LYS A 329 16.72 1.46 -7.16
CA LYS A 329 17.06 0.09 -7.60
C LYS A 329 15.91 -0.86 -7.32
N VAL A 330 15.73 -1.85 -8.19
CA VAL A 330 14.73 -2.90 -7.99
C VAL A 330 15.04 -3.69 -6.72
N VAL A 331 14.01 -3.95 -5.92
CA VAL A 331 14.06 -4.85 -4.76
C VAL A 331 13.27 -6.12 -5.10
N GLU A 332 13.96 -7.23 -5.13
CA GLU A 332 13.35 -8.54 -5.34
C GLU A 332 13.09 -9.24 -3.99
N PRO A 333 12.05 -10.06 -3.93
CA PRO A 333 11.03 -10.30 -4.95
C PRO A 333 9.93 -9.25 -4.94
N GLY A 334 9.41 -8.90 -6.14
CA GLY A 334 8.25 -8.00 -6.29
C GLY A 334 6.94 -8.67 -5.86
N TRP A 335 5.84 -7.96 -6.06
CA TRP A 335 4.49 -8.41 -5.72
C TRP A 335 3.66 -8.67 -6.97
N ARG A 336 2.69 -9.57 -6.85
CA ARG A 336 1.70 -9.84 -7.89
C ARG A 336 0.30 -9.80 -7.31
N PHE A 337 -0.59 -9.13 -8.01
CA PHE A 337 -2.02 -9.17 -7.71
C PHE A 337 -2.64 -10.44 -8.26
N TYR A 338 -3.68 -10.91 -7.58
CA TYR A 338 -4.44 -12.10 -7.92
C TYR A 338 -5.92 -11.80 -7.81
N GLU A 339 -6.70 -12.35 -8.75
CA GLU A 339 -8.15 -12.26 -8.75
C GLU A 339 -8.78 -13.65 -8.73
N MET A 340 -9.86 -13.80 -7.97
CA MET A 340 -10.62 -15.03 -7.88
C MET A 340 -12.11 -14.73 -7.92
N PRO A 341 -12.87 -15.29 -8.86
CA PRO A 341 -14.33 -15.26 -8.80
C PRO A 341 -14.82 -15.91 -7.51
N VAL A 342 -15.68 -15.24 -6.75
CA VAL A 342 -16.26 -15.74 -5.51
C VAL A 342 -16.98 -17.09 -5.74
N ALA A 343 -17.72 -17.22 -6.84
CA ALA A 343 -18.39 -18.44 -7.22
C ALA A 343 -17.45 -19.64 -7.38
N SER A 344 -16.24 -19.42 -7.93
CA SER A 344 -15.25 -20.49 -8.10
C SER A 344 -14.70 -21.00 -6.76
N ILE A 345 -14.58 -20.13 -5.75
CA ILE A 345 -14.13 -20.52 -4.41
C ILE A 345 -15.23 -21.31 -3.68
N LEU A 346 -16.49 -20.90 -3.84
CA LEU A 346 -17.63 -21.52 -3.18
C LEU A 346 -17.99 -22.89 -3.79
N GLY A 347 -17.67 -23.11 -5.07
CA GLY A 347 -17.89 -24.37 -5.79
C GLY A 347 -16.82 -25.44 -5.54
N GLN A 348 -15.70 -25.09 -4.88
CA GLN A 348 -14.64 -26.01 -4.46
C GLN A 348 -14.97 -26.66 -3.11
#